data_a104fd60843d2f43d93f2193139814a4
#
_entry.id   a104fd60843d2f43d93f2193139814a4
#
_cell.length_a   1.000
_cell.length_b   1.000
_cell.length_c   1.000
_cell.angle_alpha   90.00
_cell.angle_beta   90.00
_cell.angle_gamma   90.00
#
_symmetry.space_group_name_H-M   'P 1'
#
loop_
_entity.id
_entity.type
_entity.pdbx_description
1 polymer ?
#
loop_
_entity_poly.entity_id
_entity_poly.type
_entity_poly.pdbx_seq_one_letter_code
_entity_poly.pdbx_strand_id
1 'polypeptide(L)'
;MKNNWTIVIFPKIQVDTIIAYFLLKTFGEKKFSGIASAPLEFWSELPADKNADQLEQEGYILIDLGNSRFDHHRLGQENRKFSASHLVAQYLEIDDRPDLQKLLEFARRDDLEGRGTLSSDPIDRAFGLSGLLTTLNKSFKDKPAQIVE
;
A
#
# COMPACT_ATOMS: atom_id res chain seq x y z
N MET A 1 2.66 -6.72 25.72
CA MET A 1 3.45 -5.52 25.36
C MET A 1 2.75 -4.85 24.21
N LYS A 2 2.48 -3.53 24.28
CA LYS A 2 2.04 -2.78 23.10
C LYS A 2 3.24 -2.74 22.15
N ASN A 3 3.19 -3.48 21.07
CA ASN A 3 4.15 -3.28 20.00
C ASN A 3 3.87 -1.90 19.41
N ASN A 4 4.84 -1.01 19.48
CA ASN A 4 4.75 0.27 18.79
C ASN A 4 5.02 -0.02 17.31
N TRP A 5 3.95 -0.20 16.54
CA TRP A 5 4.06 -0.40 15.11
C TRP A 5 4.39 0.91 14.39
N THR A 6 5.17 0.81 13.33
CA THR A 6 5.41 1.86 12.36
C THR A 6 5.08 1.30 10.97
N ILE A 7 4.25 2.00 10.20
CA ILE A 7 3.96 1.60 8.82
C ILE A 7 4.98 2.29 7.92
N VAL A 8 5.55 1.55 6.98
CA VAL A 8 6.57 2.06 6.05
C VAL A 8 6.10 1.85 4.61
N ILE A 9 6.15 2.91 3.82
CA ILE A 9 5.81 2.89 2.39
C ILE A 9 6.90 3.58 1.57
N PHE A 10 6.91 3.32 0.26
CA PHE A 10 7.82 4.02 -0.65
C PHE A 10 7.38 5.48 -0.84
N PRO A 11 8.31 6.45 -0.99
CA PRO A 11 7.97 7.89 -1.07
C PRO A 11 7.13 8.28 -2.28
N LYS A 12 7.20 7.53 -3.39
CA LYS A 12 6.31 7.72 -4.54
C LYS A 12 5.00 6.99 -4.28
N ILE A 13 3.98 7.75 -3.92
CA ILE A 13 2.69 7.22 -3.49
C ILE A 13 1.91 6.64 -4.67
N GLN A 14 1.42 5.41 -4.52
CA GLN A 14 0.59 4.69 -5.48
C GLN A 14 -0.79 4.40 -4.88
N VAL A 15 -1.79 4.21 -5.74
CA VAL A 15 -3.17 3.88 -5.34
C VAL A 15 -3.20 2.65 -4.44
N ASP A 16 -2.54 1.58 -4.87
CA ASP A 16 -2.50 0.32 -4.14
C ASP A 16 -1.90 0.48 -2.74
N THR A 17 -0.80 1.22 -2.64
CA THR A 17 -0.12 1.48 -1.36
C THR A 17 -1.00 2.28 -0.39
N ILE A 18 -1.72 3.31 -0.87
CA ILE A 18 -2.67 4.08 -0.03
C ILE A 18 -3.80 3.18 0.45
N ILE A 19 -4.35 2.35 -0.42
CA ILE A 19 -5.44 1.44 -0.06
C ILE A 19 -4.94 0.41 0.98
N ALA A 20 -3.76 -0.16 0.79
CA ALA A 20 -3.16 -1.08 1.77
C ALA A 20 -2.96 -0.40 3.13
N TYR A 21 -2.45 0.83 3.15
CA TYR A 21 -2.31 1.64 4.35
C TYR A 21 -3.66 1.89 5.03
N PHE A 22 -4.67 2.31 4.27
CA PHE A 22 -6.03 2.52 4.78
C PHE A 22 -6.60 1.25 5.42
N LEU A 23 -6.45 0.09 4.77
CA LEU A 23 -6.94 -1.18 5.29
C LEU A 23 -6.26 -1.56 6.61
N LEU A 24 -4.95 -1.39 6.72
CA LEU A 24 -4.21 -1.63 7.97
C LEU A 24 -4.69 -0.71 9.09
N LYS A 25 -4.81 0.60 8.83
CA LYS A 25 -5.24 1.58 9.84
C LYS A 25 -6.66 1.34 10.31
N THR A 26 -7.55 0.88 9.42
CA THR A 26 -8.98 0.74 9.71
C THR A 26 -9.33 -0.62 10.30
N PHE A 27 -8.73 -1.69 9.81
CA PHE A 27 -9.11 -3.07 10.14
C PHE A 27 -8.01 -3.89 10.79
N GLY A 28 -6.80 -3.33 10.89
CA GLY A 28 -5.61 -4.08 11.33
C GLY A 28 -5.50 -4.33 12.83
N GLU A 29 -6.30 -3.69 13.67
CA GLU A 29 -6.14 -3.68 15.12
C GLU A 29 -6.13 -5.09 15.75
N LYS A 30 -6.91 -6.03 15.20
CA LYS A 30 -6.97 -7.43 15.67
C LYS A 30 -5.65 -8.18 15.46
N LYS A 31 -4.96 -7.92 14.37
CA LYS A 31 -3.68 -8.58 14.01
C LYS A 31 -2.46 -7.79 14.50
N PHE A 32 -2.57 -6.47 14.55
CA PHE A 32 -1.52 -5.53 14.91
C PHE A 32 -2.03 -4.53 15.94
N SER A 33 -2.06 -4.92 17.21
CA SER A 33 -2.59 -4.05 18.27
C SER A 33 -1.88 -2.69 18.32
N GLY A 34 -2.64 -1.61 18.24
CA GLY A 34 -2.14 -0.22 18.19
C GLY A 34 -1.85 0.31 16.78
N ILE A 35 -2.14 -0.46 15.72
CA ILE A 35 -1.85 -0.06 14.33
C ILE A 35 -2.63 1.19 13.89
N ALA A 36 -3.83 1.40 14.44
CA ALA A 36 -4.64 2.58 14.14
C ALA A 36 -3.93 3.90 14.45
N SER A 37 -3.05 3.92 15.45
CA SER A 37 -2.23 5.08 15.82
C SER A 37 -0.78 4.99 15.37
N ALA A 38 -0.41 3.97 14.61
CA ALA A 38 0.96 3.80 14.13
C ALA A 38 1.41 5.00 13.26
N PRO A 39 2.61 5.53 13.47
CA PRO A 39 3.19 6.53 12.57
C PRO A 39 3.46 5.93 11.19
N LEU A 40 3.52 6.82 10.19
CA LEU A 40 3.89 6.50 8.82
C LEU A 40 5.29 7.03 8.53
N GLU A 41 6.15 6.16 7.99
CA GLU A 41 7.47 6.50 7.50
C GLU A 41 7.60 6.22 5.99
N PHE A 42 8.54 6.90 5.35
CA PHE A 42 8.81 6.79 3.91
C PHE A 42 10.26 6.36 3.69
N TRP A 43 10.44 5.15 3.16
CA TRP A 43 11.77 4.61 2.88
C TRP A 43 11.92 4.30 1.39
N SER A 44 13.04 4.74 0.79
CA SER A 44 13.39 4.39 -0.59
C SER A 44 14.02 3.01 -0.70
N GLU A 45 14.62 2.54 0.39
CA GLU A 45 15.30 1.24 0.49
C GLU A 45 15.32 0.77 1.95
N LEU A 46 15.52 -0.51 2.16
CA LEU A 46 15.70 -1.06 3.50
C LEU A 46 17.11 -0.76 4.03
N PRO A 47 17.29 -0.71 5.37
CA PRO A 47 18.62 -0.73 5.97
C PRO A 47 19.43 -1.93 5.45
N ALA A 48 20.69 -1.69 5.07
CA ALA A 48 21.52 -2.66 4.37
C ALA A 48 21.81 -3.96 5.19
N ASP A 49 21.68 -3.87 6.51
CA ASP A 49 21.95 -4.96 7.47
C ASP A 49 20.70 -5.72 7.89
N LYS A 50 19.50 -5.39 7.37
CA LYS A 50 18.24 -5.98 7.78
C LYS A 50 17.38 -6.42 6.61
N ASN A 51 16.68 -7.53 6.79
CA ASN A 51 15.62 -7.96 5.88
C ASN A 51 14.23 -7.59 6.42
N ALA A 52 13.20 -7.78 5.59
CA ALA A 52 11.83 -7.44 5.92
C ALA A 52 11.30 -8.17 7.16
N ASP A 53 11.66 -9.44 7.36
CA ASP A 53 11.20 -10.24 8.49
C ASP A 53 11.80 -9.74 9.81
N GLN A 54 13.06 -9.34 9.80
CA GLN A 54 13.73 -8.74 10.96
C GLN A 54 13.08 -7.39 11.32
N LEU A 55 12.79 -6.56 10.31
CA LEU A 55 12.11 -5.29 10.50
C LEU A 55 10.70 -5.47 11.05
N GLU A 56 9.95 -6.47 10.58
CA GLU A 56 8.62 -6.78 11.14
C GLU A 56 8.72 -7.18 12.63
N GLN A 57 9.72 -7.96 13.02
CA GLN A 57 9.96 -8.31 14.43
C GLN A 57 10.31 -7.09 15.29
N GLU A 58 10.91 -6.06 14.70
CA GLU A 58 11.22 -4.78 15.35
C GLU A 58 10.02 -3.80 15.37
N GLY A 59 8.88 -4.18 14.77
CA GLY A 59 7.67 -3.38 14.77
C GLY A 59 7.43 -2.55 13.50
N TYR A 60 8.16 -2.80 12.41
CA TYR A 60 7.94 -2.14 11.13
C TYR A 60 7.07 -2.98 10.21
N ILE A 61 6.00 -2.40 9.69
CA ILE A 61 5.14 -3.01 8.67
C ILE A 61 5.42 -2.35 7.34
N LEU A 62 6.08 -3.10 6.45
CA LEU A 62 6.46 -2.64 5.12
C LEU A 62 5.35 -2.97 4.13
N ILE A 63 4.89 -1.98 3.34
CA ILE A 63 3.90 -2.15 2.28
C ILE A 63 4.60 -1.96 0.93
N ASP A 64 4.47 -2.96 0.05
CA ASP A 64 5.02 -2.99 -1.30
C ASP A 64 6.52 -2.65 -1.36
N LEU A 65 7.27 -3.15 -0.37
CA LEU A 65 8.67 -2.80 -0.18
C LEU A 65 9.47 -3.98 0.39
N GLY A 66 10.66 -4.22 -0.16
CA GLY A 66 11.69 -5.06 0.42
C GLY A 66 11.39 -6.54 0.52
N ASN A 67 10.56 -7.08 -0.36
CA ASN A 67 10.08 -8.47 -0.32
C ASN A 67 9.37 -8.83 0.99
N SER A 68 8.71 -7.84 1.61
CA SER A 68 7.94 -8.02 2.84
C SER A 68 6.70 -8.89 2.65
N ARG A 69 6.00 -9.17 3.74
CA ARG A 69 4.71 -9.87 3.75
C ARG A 69 3.69 -9.25 2.79
N PHE A 70 3.68 -7.92 2.66
CA PHE A 70 2.77 -7.14 1.83
C PHE A 70 3.42 -6.59 0.57
N ASP A 71 4.48 -7.23 0.11
CA ASP A 71 5.13 -6.91 -1.16
C ASP A 71 4.83 -8.02 -2.19
N HIS A 72 4.01 -7.67 -3.18
CA HIS A 72 3.63 -8.63 -4.23
C HIS A 72 4.79 -8.97 -5.17
N HIS A 73 5.85 -8.17 -5.22
CA HIS A 73 7.03 -8.44 -6.04
C HIS A 73 7.76 -9.70 -5.61
N ARG A 74 7.67 -10.11 -4.35
CA ARG A 74 8.26 -11.35 -3.83
C ARG A 74 7.69 -12.62 -4.47
N LEU A 75 6.48 -12.55 -5.04
CA LEU A 75 5.77 -13.71 -5.57
C LEU A 75 6.24 -14.11 -6.98
N GLY A 76 7.17 -13.37 -7.59
CA GLY A 76 7.58 -13.55 -8.98
C GLY A 76 6.50 -13.16 -10.00
N GLN A 77 6.88 -12.89 -11.24
CA GLN A 77 5.95 -12.38 -12.26
C GLN A 77 4.80 -13.34 -12.58
N GLU A 78 5.07 -14.66 -12.54
CA GLU A 78 4.08 -15.69 -12.88
C GLU A 78 2.93 -15.80 -11.85
N ASN A 79 3.17 -15.36 -10.62
CA ASN A 79 2.22 -15.45 -9.52
C ASN A 79 1.64 -14.09 -9.07
N ARG A 80 1.89 -13.02 -9.80
CA ARG A 80 1.36 -11.68 -9.53
C ARG A 80 -0.13 -11.59 -9.86
N LYS A 81 -0.95 -12.23 -9.06
CA LYS A 81 -2.43 -12.13 -9.15
C LYS A 81 -2.99 -11.05 -8.22
N PHE A 82 -2.21 -10.67 -7.21
CA PHE A 82 -2.63 -9.79 -6.13
C PHE A 82 -1.68 -8.61 -6.00
N SER A 83 -2.23 -7.44 -5.74
CA SER A 83 -1.50 -6.25 -5.35
C SER A 83 -1.26 -6.21 -3.84
N ALA A 84 -0.48 -5.25 -3.33
CA ALA A 84 -0.19 -5.14 -1.91
C ALA A 84 -1.47 -4.98 -1.05
N SER A 85 -2.47 -4.23 -1.51
CA SER A 85 -3.76 -4.08 -0.82
C SER A 85 -4.51 -5.39 -0.70
N HIS A 86 -4.45 -6.29 -1.70
CA HIS A 86 -5.02 -7.63 -1.60
C HIS A 86 -4.29 -8.49 -0.57
N LEU A 87 -2.96 -8.45 -0.54
CA LEU A 87 -2.17 -9.18 0.46
C LEU A 87 -2.52 -8.73 1.89
N VAL A 88 -2.70 -7.42 2.08
CA VAL A 88 -3.18 -6.87 3.36
C VAL A 88 -4.58 -7.37 3.66
N ALA A 89 -5.53 -7.27 2.71
CA ALA A 89 -6.90 -7.70 2.92
C ALA A 89 -7.01 -9.19 3.28
N GLN A 90 -6.27 -10.05 2.60
CA GLN A 90 -6.18 -11.48 2.89
C GLN A 90 -5.62 -11.75 4.29
N TYR A 91 -4.53 -11.08 4.65
CA TYR A 91 -3.94 -11.25 5.98
C TYR A 91 -4.87 -10.80 7.11
N LEU A 92 -5.64 -9.74 6.87
CA LEU A 92 -6.65 -9.24 7.82
C LEU A 92 -7.96 -10.04 7.79
N GLU A 93 -8.11 -11.02 6.87
CA GLU A 93 -9.32 -11.84 6.70
C GLU A 93 -10.55 -11.00 6.35
N ILE A 94 -10.37 -10.01 5.45
CA ILE A 94 -11.40 -9.08 4.99
C ILE A 94 -11.52 -9.01 3.47
N ASP A 95 -10.79 -9.87 2.75
CA ASP A 95 -10.73 -9.87 1.28
C ASP A 95 -12.05 -10.34 0.62
N ASP A 96 -12.94 -10.99 1.35
CA ASP A 96 -14.28 -11.41 0.90
C ASP A 96 -15.39 -10.37 1.18
N ARG A 97 -15.06 -9.26 1.85
CA ARG A 97 -16.04 -8.22 2.19
C ARG A 97 -16.62 -7.54 0.94
N PRO A 98 -17.97 -7.53 0.75
CA PRO A 98 -18.59 -6.96 -0.45
C PRO A 98 -18.32 -5.45 -0.64
N ASP A 99 -18.21 -4.70 0.46
CA ASP A 99 -17.96 -3.26 0.45
C ASP A 99 -16.53 -2.89 0.01
N LEU A 100 -15.58 -3.83 0.08
CA LEU A 100 -14.19 -3.63 -0.34
C LEU A 100 -13.88 -4.12 -1.76
N GLN A 101 -14.74 -4.94 -2.37
CA GLN A 101 -14.44 -5.58 -3.65
C GLN A 101 -14.09 -4.61 -4.78
N LYS A 102 -14.85 -3.52 -4.92
CA LYS A 102 -14.58 -2.51 -5.95
C LYS A 102 -13.28 -1.78 -5.72
N LEU A 103 -12.95 -1.50 -4.46
CA LEU A 103 -11.73 -0.82 -4.07
C LEU A 103 -10.50 -1.68 -4.35
N LEU A 104 -10.55 -2.96 -3.96
CA LEU A 104 -9.48 -3.92 -4.19
C LEU A 104 -9.27 -4.19 -5.69
N GLU A 105 -10.35 -4.36 -6.44
CA GLU A 105 -10.26 -4.57 -7.89
C GLU A 105 -9.71 -3.34 -8.61
N PHE A 106 -10.06 -2.12 -8.18
CA PHE A 106 -9.48 -0.90 -8.71
C PHE A 106 -7.96 -0.83 -8.45
N ALA A 107 -7.53 -1.11 -7.22
CA ALA A 107 -6.12 -1.16 -6.85
C ALA A 107 -5.34 -2.18 -7.71
N ARG A 108 -5.91 -3.38 -7.89
CA ARG A 108 -5.32 -4.45 -8.70
C ARG A 108 -5.14 -4.03 -10.16
N ARG A 109 -6.16 -3.45 -10.78
CA ARG A 109 -6.09 -2.98 -12.18
C ARG A 109 -5.07 -1.87 -12.38
N ASP A 110 -5.04 -0.93 -11.43
CA ASP A 110 -4.12 0.20 -11.50
C ASP A 110 -2.67 -0.28 -11.40
N ASP A 111 -2.38 -1.13 -10.44
CA ASP A 111 -1.05 -1.61 -10.12
C ASP A 111 -0.53 -2.67 -11.11
N LEU A 112 -1.34 -3.72 -11.37
CA LEU A 112 -0.89 -4.85 -12.17
C LEU A 112 -1.10 -4.68 -13.67
N GLU A 113 -2.09 -3.90 -14.08
CA GLU A 113 -2.48 -3.76 -15.49
C GLU A 113 -2.26 -2.33 -16.02
N GLY A 114 -1.90 -1.38 -15.15
CA GLY A 114 -1.79 0.04 -15.53
C GLY A 114 -3.13 0.65 -16.00
N ARG A 115 -4.26 0.07 -15.56
CA ARG A 115 -5.61 0.41 -16.03
C ARG A 115 -6.55 0.84 -14.90
N GLY A 116 -6.08 1.73 -14.05
CA GLY A 116 -6.92 2.33 -13.00
C GLY A 116 -8.11 3.10 -13.58
N THR A 117 -7.96 3.64 -14.81
CA THR A 117 -9.04 4.29 -15.55
C THR A 117 -9.21 3.61 -16.90
N LEU A 118 -10.41 3.09 -17.18
CA LEU A 118 -10.74 2.45 -18.46
C LEU A 118 -11.06 3.45 -19.58
N SER A 119 -11.38 4.69 -19.23
CA SER A 119 -11.68 5.74 -20.20
C SER A 119 -10.46 6.12 -21.04
N SER A 120 -10.67 6.32 -22.34
CA SER A 120 -9.68 6.90 -23.24
C SER A 120 -9.71 8.44 -23.24
N ASP A 121 -10.73 9.05 -22.61
CA ASP A 121 -10.84 10.49 -22.49
C ASP A 121 -9.72 11.05 -21.60
N PRO A 122 -8.92 12.03 -22.10
CA PRO A 122 -7.84 12.63 -21.33
C PRO A 122 -8.30 13.31 -20.04
N ILE A 123 -9.54 13.84 -20.00
CA ILE A 123 -10.12 14.51 -18.84
C ILE A 123 -10.42 13.46 -17.76
N ASP A 124 -11.13 12.38 -18.11
CA ASP A 124 -11.41 11.28 -17.17
C ASP A 124 -10.12 10.70 -16.60
N ARG A 125 -9.09 10.53 -17.44
CA ARG A 125 -7.78 10.01 -17.00
C ARG A 125 -7.05 10.97 -16.06
N ALA A 126 -7.12 12.26 -16.32
CA ALA A 126 -6.46 13.29 -15.50
C ALA A 126 -7.12 13.44 -14.12
N PHE A 127 -8.45 13.31 -14.07
CA PHE A 127 -9.22 13.44 -12.82
C PHE A 127 -9.53 12.09 -12.12
N GLY A 128 -9.13 10.97 -12.73
CA GLY A 128 -9.13 9.69 -12.05
C GLY A 128 -8.10 9.65 -10.91
N LEU A 129 -8.31 8.80 -9.90
CA LEU A 129 -7.45 8.73 -8.72
C LEU A 129 -5.96 8.54 -9.07
N SER A 130 -5.64 7.68 -10.04
CA SER A 130 -4.26 7.47 -10.50
C SER A 130 -3.65 8.73 -11.13
N GLY A 131 -4.43 9.48 -11.91
CA GLY A 131 -4.00 10.74 -12.50
C GLY A 131 -3.77 11.82 -11.46
N LEU A 132 -4.67 11.92 -10.49
CA LEU A 132 -4.53 12.85 -9.36
C LEU A 132 -3.29 12.53 -8.53
N LEU A 133 -3.06 11.27 -8.17
CA LEU A 133 -1.85 10.86 -7.44
C LEU A 133 -0.57 11.12 -8.22
N THR A 134 -0.58 10.91 -9.54
CA THR A 134 0.56 11.25 -10.40
C THR A 134 0.88 12.73 -10.32
N THR A 135 -0.14 13.59 -10.33
CA THR A 135 0.02 15.04 -10.21
C THR A 135 0.51 15.44 -8.83
N LEU A 136 -0.07 14.88 -7.77
CA LEU A 136 0.34 15.12 -6.39
C LEU A 136 1.78 14.69 -6.13
N ASN A 137 2.20 13.52 -6.60
CA ASN A 137 3.60 13.07 -6.50
C ASN A 137 4.59 14.03 -7.15
N LYS A 138 4.21 14.67 -8.26
CA LYS A 138 5.05 15.71 -8.90
C LYS A 138 5.09 16.99 -8.09
N SER A 139 3.94 17.41 -7.55
CA SER A 139 3.80 18.66 -6.79
C SER A 139 4.42 18.59 -5.39
N PHE A 140 4.36 17.43 -4.75
CA PHE A 140 4.82 17.19 -3.38
C PHE A 140 5.97 16.18 -3.30
N LYS A 141 6.85 16.18 -4.30
CA LYS A 141 7.95 15.20 -4.45
C LYS A 141 8.76 14.98 -3.16
N ASP A 142 9.01 16.04 -2.41
CA ASP A 142 9.83 16.00 -1.19
C ASP A 142 8.98 15.98 0.10
N LYS A 143 7.66 15.84 -0.03
CA LYS A 143 6.70 15.89 1.08
C LYS A 143 5.61 14.83 0.94
N PRO A 144 5.95 13.53 0.84
CA PRO A 144 4.98 12.47 0.58
C PRO A 144 3.89 12.36 1.66
N ALA A 145 4.16 12.76 2.90
CA ALA A 145 3.15 12.79 3.97
C ALA A 145 1.93 13.65 3.61
N GLN A 146 2.13 14.77 2.91
CA GLN A 146 1.04 15.67 2.48
C GLN A 146 0.12 15.04 1.40
N ILE A 147 0.50 13.92 0.82
CA ILE A 147 -0.32 13.18 -0.16
C ILE A 147 -1.21 12.17 0.55
N VAL A 148 -0.75 11.63 1.68
CA VAL A 148 -1.44 10.56 2.42
C VAL A 148 -2.42 11.12 3.45
N GLU A 149 -2.14 12.27 4.03
CA GLU A 149 -3.01 13.00 4.96
C GLU A 149 -4.21 13.66 4.24
#